data_ec66efb1a079f81a25516e482531f03a
#
_entry.id   ec66efb1a079f81a25516e482531f03a
#
_cell.length_a   1.000
_cell.length_b   1.000
_cell.length_c   1.000
_cell.angle_alpha   90.00
_cell.angle_beta   90.00
_cell.angle_gamma   90.00
#
_symmetry.space_group_name_H-M   'P 1'
#
loop_
_entity.id
_entity.type
_entity.pdbx_description
1 polymer ?
#
loop_
_entity_poly.entity_id
_entity_poly.type
_entity_poly.pdbx_seq_one_letter_code
_entity_poly.pdbx_strand_id
1 'polypeptide(L)'
;MKICIILNGEIKNYDYINSVILKGSYDYIICSDGGANHAYSMNIVPDYIIGDLDSVNGNIIEYYKSKKVKFEKFPTKKDETDTELCIELSDKLKAKEIHLIGALGGRIDHTIANINLLYYIRKRGITPKIISEKEEIYIAMDEEITIYGEIGDIISILPIKNDAKGVTLNNLEYPLED
;
A
#
# COMPACT_ATOMS: atom_id res chain seq x y z
N MET A 1 -5.50 14.58 1.64
CA MET A 1 -4.24 14.21 0.97
C MET A 1 -4.24 12.69 0.82
N LYS A 2 -3.94 12.20 -0.38
CA LYS A 2 -3.91 10.81 -0.78
C LYS A 2 -2.48 10.43 -1.19
N ILE A 3 -1.95 9.37 -0.61
CA ILE A 3 -0.55 8.96 -0.81
C ILE A 3 -0.51 7.52 -1.36
N CYS A 4 0.34 7.31 -2.36
CA CYS A 4 0.68 5.99 -2.86
C CYS A 4 2.03 5.57 -2.28
N ILE A 5 2.08 4.39 -1.67
CA ILE A 5 3.33 3.76 -1.21
C ILE A 5 3.59 2.54 -2.10
N ILE A 6 4.73 2.53 -2.80
CA ILE A 6 5.15 1.41 -3.64
C ILE A 6 6.18 0.58 -2.86
N LEU A 7 5.83 -0.67 -2.61
CA LEU A 7 6.61 -1.64 -1.84
C LEU A 7 7.34 -2.61 -2.78
N ASN A 8 8.22 -3.43 -2.23
CA ASN A 8 9.08 -4.36 -2.96
C ASN A 8 8.48 -5.79 -3.11
N GLY A 9 7.16 -5.95 -3.03
CA GLY A 9 6.49 -7.22 -3.29
C GLY A 9 6.35 -7.51 -4.80
N GLU A 10 5.49 -8.44 -5.17
CA GLU A 10 5.38 -8.87 -6.56
C GLU A 10 4.45 -7.95 -7.37
N ILE A 11 4.92 -7.48 -8.53
CA ILE A 11 4.12 -6.80 -9.56
C ILE A 11 4.39 -7.51 -10.89
N LYS A 12 3.37 -8.14 -11.45
CA LYS A 12 3.45 -8.90 -12.72
C LYS A 12 3.01 -8.09 -13.93
N ASN A 13 2.08 -7.15 -13.74
CA ASN A 13 1.53 -6.32 -14.80
C ASN A 13 1.75 -4.84 -14.50
N TYR A 14 2.92 -4.35 -14.91
CA TYR A 14 3.28 -2.95 -14.73
C TYR A 14 2.35 -1.97 -15.45
N ASP A 15 1.82 -2.33 -16.64
CA ASP A 15 0.92 -1.46 -17.40
C ASP A 15 -0.39 -1.24 -16.65
N TYR A 16 -0.95 -2.31 -16.06
CA TYR A 16 -2.14 -2.22 -15.24
C TYR A 16 -1.89 -1.34 -14.00
N ILE A 17 -0.85 -1.64 -13.23
CA ILE A 17 -0.54 -0.90 -12.00
C ILE A 17 -0.20 0.56 -12.31
N ASN A 18 0.53 0.84 -13.39
CA ASN A 18 0.80 2.21 -13.82
C ASN A 18 -0.50 2.96 -14.13
N SER A 19 -1.45 2.31 -14.83
CA SER A 19 -2.75 2.90 -15.10
C SER A 19 -3.56 3.22 -13.82
N VAL A 20 -3.47 2.36 -12.81
CA VAL A 20 -4.09 2.57 -11.49
C VAL A 20 -3.46 3.78 -10.79
N ILE A 21 -2.13 3.88 -10.80
CA ILE A 21 -1.42 4.99 -10.16
C ILE A 21 -1.77 6.32 -10.87
N LEU A 22 -1.76 6.35 -12.20
CA LEU A 22 -2.08 7.56 -12.96
C LEU A 22 -3.52 8.04 -12.74
N LYS A 23 -4.46 7.11 -12.64
CA LYS A 23 -5.88 7.43 -12.35
C LYS A 23 -6.11 7.79 -10.88
N GLY A 24 -5.24 7.36 -9.98
CA GLY A 24 -5.39 7.49 -8.55
C GLY A 24 -5.32 8.91 -8.01
N SER A 25 -4.76 9.87 -8.78
CA SER A 25 -4.63 11.29 -8.42
C SER A 25 -3.97 11.47 -7.05
N TYR A 26 -2.80 10.86 -6.86
CA TYR A 26 -2.05 10.95 -5.61
C TYR A 26 -1.33 12.28 -5.45
N ASP A 27 -1.36 12.82 -4.23
CA ASP A 27 -0.62 14.02 -3.86
C ASP A 27 0.88 13.73 -3.71
N TYR A 28 1.23 12.52 -3.25
CA TYR A 28 2.61 12.03 -3.14
C TYR A 28 2.70 10.55 -3.51
N ILE A 29 3.85 10.20 -4.10
CA ILE A 29 4.28 8.81 -4.33
C ILE A 29 5.54 8.57 -3.52
N ILE A 30 5.53 7.57 -2.65
CA ILE A 30 6.63 7.18 -1.78
C ILE A 30 7.05 5.76 -2.15
N CYS A 31 8.34 5.50 -2.32
CA CYS A 31 8.85 4.15 -2.51
C CYS A 31 9.53 3.66 -1.23
N SER A 32 9.19 2.45 -0.81
CA SER A 32 9.84 1.74 0.27
C SER A 32 10.96 0.89 -0.34
N ASP A 33 12.21 1.29 -0.12
CA ASP A 33 13.41 0.60 -0.57
C ASP A 33 13.31 0.08 -2.02
N GLY A 34 13.36 -1.25 -2.24
CA GLY A 34 13.26 -1.88 -3.56
C GLY A 34 11.99 -1.56 -4.36
N GLY A 35 10.96 -0.98 -3.76
CA GLY A 35 9.81 -0.41 -4.47
C GLY A 35 10.20 0.65 -5.50
N ALA A 36 11.37 1.28 -5.34
CA ALA A 36 11.94 2.20 -6.33
C ALA A 36 12.25 1.52 -7.68
N ASN A 37 12.58 0.22 -7.69
CA ASN A 37 12.78 -0.54 -8.92
C ASN A 37 11.48 -0.69 -9.70
N HIS A 38 10.36 -0.93 -9.01
CA HIS A 38 9.03 -1.00 -9.62
C HIS A 38 8.61 0.36 -10.20
N ALA A 39 8.79 1.45 -9.42
CA ALA A 39 8.51 2.79 -9.90
C ALA A 39 9.31 3.12 -11.17
N TYR A 40 10.61 2.75 -11.19
CA TYR A 40 11.46 2.93 -12.37
C TYR A 40 10.94 2.17 -13.59
N SER A 41 10.53 0.90 -13.41
CA SER A 41 9.98 0.08 -14.49
C SER A 41 8.66 0.64 -15.07
N MET A 42 7.92 1.40 -14.26
CA MET A 42 6.69 2.11 -14.66
C MET A 42 6.93 3.54 -15.17
N ASN A 43 8.19 4.00 -15.26
CA ASN A 43 8.55 5.39 -15.59
C ASN A 43 7.94 6.43 -14.61
N ILE A 44 7.72 6.03 -13.36
CA ILE A 44 7.22 6.90 -12.30
C ILE A 44 8.40 7.53 -11.56
N VAL A 45 8.34 8.84 -11.34
CA VAL A 45 9.29 9.55 -10.48
C VAL A 45 8.61 9.78 -9.13
N PRO A 46 9.02 9.06 -8.07
CA PRO A 46 8.44 9.25 -6.74
C PRO A 46 8.91 10.57 -6.11
N ASP A 47 8.19 11.04 -5.09
CA ASP A 47 8.59 12.19 -4.29
C ASP A 47 9.65 11.81 -3.25
N TYR A 48 9.54 10.60 -2.70
CA TYR A 48 10.42 10.08 -1.66
C TYR A 48 10.81 8.63 -1.93
N ILE A 49 12.04 8.27 -1.56
CA ILE A 49 12.51 6.89 -1.44
C ILE A 49 13.04 6.72 -0.02
N ILE A 50 12.51 5.73 0.72
CA ILE A 50 12.79 5.49 2.13
C ILE A 50 13.34 4.09 2.31
N GLY A 51 14.43 3.95 3.03
CA GLY A 51 15.06 2.68 3.37
C GLY A 51 16.56 2.78 3.47
N ASP A 52 17.25 1.64 3.57
CA ASP A 52 18.72 1.57 3.54
C ASP A 52 19.29 1.54 2.11
N LEU A 53 18.42 1.33 1.12
CA LEU A 53 18.68 1.30 -0.33
C LEU A 53 19.51 0.11 -0.78
N ASP A 54 19.57 -0.96 -0.01
CA ASP A 54 20.35 -2.16 -0.34
C ASP A 54 19.66 -3.00 -1.44
N SER A 55 18.34 -2.92 -1.54
CA SER A 55 17.54 -3.59 -2.58
C SER A 55 17.32 -2.75 -3.85
N VAL A 56 17.83 -1.51 -3.90
CA VAL A 56 17.68 -0.62 -5.06
C VAL A 56 18.90 -0.73 -5.97
N ASN A 57 18.69 -0.92 -7.27
CA ASN A 57 19.77 -0.94 -8.25
C ASN A 57 20.50 0.42 -8.29
N GLY A 58 21.85 0.39 -8.25
CA GLY A 58 22.67 1.61 -8.20
C GLY A 58 22.39 2.61 -9.32
N ASN A 59 22.15 2.14 -10.55
CA ASN A 59 21.80 3.00 -11.68
C ASN A 59 20.46 3.74 -11.45
N ILE A 60 19.51 3.09 -10.77
CA ILE A 60 18.21 3.66 -10.44
C ILE A 60 18.35 4.76 -9.37
N ILE A 61 19.24 4.52 -8.38
CA ILE A 61 19.56 5.55 -7.37
C ILE A 61 20.10 6.80 -8.04
N GLU A 62 21.08 6.67 -8.95
CA GLU A 62 21.66 7.81 -9.67
C GLU A 62 20.63 8.50 -10.57
N TYR A 63 19.76 7.73 -11.24
CA TYR A 63 18.64 8.28 -12.00
C TYR A 63 17.75 9.16 -11.13
N TYR A 64 17.28 8.65 -9.99
CA TYR A 64 16.37 9.39 -9.12
C TYR A 64 17.03 10.58 -8.43
N LYS A 65 18.33 10.52 -8.12
CA LYS A 65 19.09 11.68 -7.69
C LYS A 65 19.08 12.80 -8.75
N SER A 66 19.25 12.43 -10.04
CA SER A 66 19.19 13.41 -11.14
C SER A 66 17.82 14.07 -11.28
N LYS A 67 16.74 13.37 -10.85
CA LYS A 67 15.37 13.87 -10.82
C LYS A 67 15.02 14.64 -9.54
N LYS A 68 15.98 14.82 -8.63
CA LYS A 68 15.82 15.52 -7.33
C LYS A 68 14.80 14.85 -6.41
N VAL A 69 14.61 13.52 -6.53
CA VAL A 69 13.83 12.73 -5.58
C VAL A 69 14.46 12.82 -4.19
N LYS A 70 13.64 12.92 -3.16
CA LYS A 70 14.11 12.98 -1.78
C LYS A 70 14.40 11.58 -1.25
N PHE A 71 15.61 11.40 -0.72
CA PHE A 71 16.04 10.14 -0.11
C PHE A 71 16.08 10.28 1.40
N GLU A 72 15.33 9.46 2.11
CA GLU A 72 15.41 9.34 3.57
C GLU A 72 16.04 7.99 3.92
N LYS A 73 17.34 8.04 4.26
CA LYS A 73 18.12 6.85 4.62
C LYS A 73 18.00 6.55 6.09
N PHE A 74 17.71 5.29 6.37
CA PHE A 74 17.69 4.75 7.72
C PHE A 74 18.70 3.60 7.86
N PRO A 75 19.30 3.40 9.05
CA PRO A 75 20.16 2.26 9.27
C PRO A 75 19.43 0.93 9.08
N THR A 76 20.11 -0.09 8.55
CA THR A 76 19.58 -1.45 8.42
C THR A 76 19.14 -2.06 9.76
N LYS A 77 19.85 -1.68 10.85
CA LYS A 77 19.50 -2.08 12.22
C LYS A 77 18.61 -1.03 12.86
N LYS A 78 17.32 -1.17 12.70
CA LYS A 78 16.25 -0.37 13.32
C LYS A 78 15.09 -1.31 13.66
N ASP A 79 14.22 -0.88 14.54
CA ASP A 79 13.07 -1.68 14.96
C ASP A 79 11.93 -1.61 13.93
N GLU A 80 11.81 -0.48 13.19
CA GLU A 80 10.78 -0.27 12.19
C GLU A 80 11.17 -0.84 10.82
N THR A 81 10.20 -1.39 10.12
CA THR A 81 10.33 -1.75 8.70
C THR A 81 10.29 -0.51 7.80
N ASP A 82 10.84 -0.60 6.60
CA ASP A 82 10.80 0.51 5.63
C ASP A 82 9.37 0.92 5.28
N THR A 83 8.44 -0.05 5.28
CA THR A 83 7.01 0.23 5.08
C THR A 83 6.43 1.06 6.24
N GLU A 84 6.77 0.75 7.47
CA GLU A 84 6.34 1.54 8.64
C GLU A 84 6.87 2.97 8.58
N LEU A 85 8.12 3.17 8.16
CA LEU A 85 8.68 4.50 7.98
C LEU A 85 7.96 5.31 6.88
N CYS A 86 7.57 4.64 5.77
CA CYS A 86 6.76 5.28 4.73
C CYS A 86 5.39 5.72 5.27
N ILE A 87 4.77 4.89 6.13
CA ILE A 87 3.50 5.21 6.79
C ILE A 87 3.67 6.39 7.76
N GLU A 88 4.75 6.41 8.55
CA GLU A 88 5.04 7.52 9.45
C GLU A 88 5.27 8.85 8.72
N LEU A 89 6.01 8.81 7.59
CA LEU A 89 6.15 9.99 6.75
C LEU A 89 4.78 10.44 6.22
N SER A 90 3.95 9.50 5.78
CA SER A 90 2.61 9.80 5.28
C SER A 90 1.72 10.45 6.34
N ASP A 91 1.81 10.00 7.60
CA ASP A 91 1.10 10.62 8.72
C ASP A 91 1.63 12.05 9.01
N LYS A 92 2.95 12.24 9.02
CA LYS A 92 3.56 13.58 9.14
C LYS A 92 3.11 14.52 8.02
N LEU A 93 2.93 14.01 6.81
CA LEU A 93 2.38 14.75 5.67
C LEU A 93 0.86 14.96 5.75
N LYS A 94 0.19 14.45 6.81
CA LYS A 94 -1.28 14.58 7.02
C LYS A 94 -2.09 13.83 5.98
N ALA A 95 -1.66 12.64 5.60
CA ALA A 95 -2.43 11.74 4.76
C ALA A 95 -3.83 11.49 5.35
N LYS A 96 -4.81 11.38 4.47
CA LYS A 96 -6.18 10.92 4.78
C LYS A 96 -6.44 9.54 4.20
N GLU A 97 -5.70 9.21 3.16
CA GLU A 97 -5.80 7.95 2.45
C GLU A 97 -4.40 7.48 2.05
N ILE A 98 -4.12 6.19 2.25
CA ILE A 98 -2.86 5.54 1.86
C ILE A 98 -3.19 4.31 1.05
N HIS A 99 -2.66 4.25 -0.17
CA HIS A 99 -2.71 3.04 -0.99
C HIS A 99 -1.34 2.37 -1.02
N LEU A 100 -1.31 1.06 -0.72
CA LEU A 100 -0.12 0.22 -0.77
C LEU A 100 -0.14 -0.59 -2.07
N ILE A 101 0.89 -0.46 -2.87
CA ILE A 101 1.10 -1.19 -4.13
C ILE A 101 2.36 -2.04 -3.99
N GLY A 102 2.38 -3.27 -4.58
CA GLY A 102 3.47 -4.19 -4.35
C GLY A 102 3.56 -4.70 -2.90
N ALA A 103 2.41 -4.74 -2.21
CA ALA A 103 2.34 -5.20 -0.82
C ALA A 103 2.21 -6.72 -0.69
N LEU A 104 1.82 -7.39 -1.77
CA LEU A 104 1.52 -8.82 -1.83
C LEU A 104 2.56 -9.57 -2.65
N GLY A 105 2.57 -10.91 -2.51
CA GLY A 105 3.49 -11.78 -3.23
C GLY A 105 4.90 -11.84 -2.63
N GLY A 106 5.76 -12.70 -3.22
CA GLY A 106 7.09 -12.95 -2.70
C GLY A 106 7.08 -13.66 -1.35
N ARG A 107 7.68 -13.08 -0.34
CA ARG A 107 7.73 -13.64 1.02
C ARG A 107 6.38 -13.52 1.72
N ILE A 108 5.85 -14.65 2.20
CA ILE A 108 4.54 -14.70 2.88
C ILE A 108 4.51 -13.91 4.19
N ASP A 109 5.62 -13.89 4.93
CA ASP A 109 5.73 -13.12 6.17
C ASP A 109 5.60 -11.61 5.92
N HIS A 110 6.20 -11.08 4.85
CA HIS A 110 6.03 -9.68 4.43
C HIS A 110 4.58 -9.39 3.99
N THR A 111 3.97 -10.32 3.24
CA THR A 111 2.55 -10.19 2.84
C THR A 111 1.64 -10.08 4.07
N ILE A 112 1.80 -10.98 5.05
CA ILE A 112 1.01 -10.97 6.29
C ILE A 112 1.28 -9.67 7.08
N ALA A 113 2.54 -9.25 7.19
CA ALA A 113 2.90 -8.00 7.85
C ALA A 113 2.21 -6.79 7.19
N ASN A 114 2.27 -6.68 5.86
CA ASN A 114 1.64 -5.60 5.11
C ASN A 114 0.11 -5.57 5.28
N ILE A 115 -0.56 -6.73 5.32
CA ILE A 115 -2.00 -6.80 5.61
C ILE A 115 -2.28 -6.29 7.04
N ASN A 116 -1.45 -6.66 8.02
CA ASN A 116 -1.61 -6.16 9.39
C ASN A 116 -1.34 -4.65 9.50
N LEU A 117 -0.51 -4.07 8.63
CA LEU A 117 -0.28 -2.63 8.60
C LEU A 117 -1.53 -1.84 8.21
N LEU A 118 -2.51 -2.42 7.51
CA LEU A 118 -3.80 -1.77 7.27
C LEU A 118 -4.48 -1.38 8.59
N TYR A 119 -4.46 -2.29 9.58
CA TYR A 119 -5.00 -1.98 10.92
C TYR A 119 -4.21 -0.87 11.61
N TYR A 120 -2.88 -0.89 11.52
CA TYR A 120 -2.00 0.13 12.07
C TYR A 120 -2.26 1.52 11.46
N ILE A 121 -2.45 1.60 10.14
CA ILE A 121 -2.81 2.83 9.42
C ILE A 121 -4.20 3.31 9.84
N ARG A 122 -5.18 2.40 9.89
CA ARG A 122 -6.56 2.73 10.24
C ARG A 122 -6.68 3.30 11.66
N LYS A 123 -5.93 2.78 12.62
CA LYS A 123 -5.85 3.30 13.99
C LYS A 123 -5.32 4.74 14.08
N ARG A 124 -4.63 5.24 13.07
CA ARG A 124 -4.20 6.64 12.95
C ARG A 124 -5.26 7.54 12.31
N GLY A 125 -6.46 7.01 12.03
CA GLY A 125 -7.53 7.76 11.38
C GLY A 125 -7.29 7.98 9.88
N ILE A 126 -6.39 7.20 9.27
CA ILE A 126 -6.09 7.23 7.84
C ILE A 126 -6.79 6.02 7.20
N THR A 127 -7.39 6.21 6.03
CA THR A 127 -8.02 5.13 5.26
C THR A 127 -6.99 4.39 4.42
N PRO A 128 -6.68 3.12 4.73
CA PRO A 128 -5.72 2.34 3.97
C PRO A 128 -6.38 1.46 2.94
N LYS A 129 -5.64 1.12 1.88
CA LYS A 129 -6.03 0.14 0.87
C LYS A 129 -4.78 -0.54 0.30
N ILE A 130 -4.81 -1.85 0.12
CA ILE A 130 -3.84 -2.55 -0.74
C ILE A 130 -4.46 -2.72 -2.12
N ILE A 131 -3.68 -2.46 -3.15
CA ILE A 131 -4.10 -2.64 -4.54
C ILE A 131 -3.08 -3.53 -5.25
N SER A 132 -3.58 -4.61 -5.84
CA SER A 132 -2.81 -5.49 -6.73
C SER A 132 -3.53 -5.63 -8.09
N GLU A 133 -2.98 -6.45 -8.97
CA GLU A 133 -3.61 -6.73 -10.28
C GLU A 133 -4.89 -7.53 -10.18
N LYS A 134 -5.10 -8.23 -9.07
CA LYS A 134 -6.22 -9.18 -8.91
C LYS A 134 -7.15 -8.83 -7.77
N GLU A 135 -6.62 -8.15 -6.76
CA GLU A 135 -7.31 -7.98 -5.49
C GLU A 135 -7.13 -6.56 -4.95
N GLU A 136 -8.15 -6.11 -4.28
CA GLU A 136 -8.10 -4.94 -3.42
C GLU A 136 -8.42 -5.36 -1.99
N ILE A 137 -7.61 -4.94 -1.02
CA ILE A 137 -7.82 -5.26 0.38
C ILE A 137 -8.14 -3.98 1.14
N TYR A 138 -9.27 -4.00 1.81
CA TYR A 138 -9.77 -2.93 2.64
C TYR A 138 -9.75 -3.35 4.10
N ILE A 139 -9.89 -2.40 5.00
CA ILE A 139 -10.18 -2.67 6.41
C ILE A 139 -11.30 -1.75 6.89
N ALA A 140 -12.27 -2.32 7.61
CA ALA A 140 -13.32 -1.59 8.31
C ALA A 140 -13.15 -1.76 9.82
N MET A 141 -13.45 -0.70 10.59
CA MET A 141 -13.43 -0.69 12.06
C MET A 141 -14.58 0.13 12.57
N ASP A 142 -15.64 -0.53 13.06
CA ASP A 142 -16.84 0.13 13.61
C ASP A 142 -17.40 1.21 12.68
N GLU A 143 -17.50 0.90 11.39
CA GLU A 143 -17.91 1.81 10.34
C GLU A 143 -18.63 1.09 9.20
N GLU A 144 -19.34 1.85 8.39
CA GLU A 144 -19.87 1.40 7.10
C GLU A 144 -18.88 1.77 5.99
N ILE A 145 -18.58 0.79 5.13
CA ILE A 145 -17.81 1.03 3.90
C ILE A 145 -18.62 0.59 2.67
N THR A 146 -18.51 1.33 1.59
CA THR A 146 -19.08 0.97 0.31
C THR A 146 -17.98 0.53 -0.64
N ILE A 147 -18.10 -0.70 -1.15
CA ILE A 147 -17.19 -1.27 -2.14
C ILE A 147 -17.94 -1.34 -3.47
N TYR A 148 -17.32 -0.83 -4.53
CA TYR A 148 -17.87 -0.88 -5.87
C TYR A 148 -17.29 -2.07 -6.62
N GLY A 149 -18.17 -2.84 -7.28
CA GLY A 149 -17.80 -4.01 -8.05
C GLY A 149 -18.87 -4.36 -9.09
N GLU A 150 -18.63 -5.42 -9.84
CA GLU A 150 -19.55 -5.94 -10.87
C GLU A 150 -20.14 -7.27 -10.41
N ILE A 151 -21.24 -7.68 -11.03
CA ILE A 151 -21.86 -8.98 -10.76
C ILE A 151 -20.88 -10.09 -11.13
N GLY A 152 -20.54 -10.95 -10.16
CA GLY A 152 -19.56 -12.02 -10.31
C GLY A 152 -18.23 -11.74 -9.62
N ASP A 153 -17.99 -10.53 -9.12
CA ASP A 153 -16.83 -10.24 -8.29
C ASP A 153 -16.92 -10.99 -6.96
N ILE A 154 -15.78 -11.49 -6.49
CA ILE A 154 -15.69 -12.26 -5.25
C ILE A 154 -15.30 -11.32 -4.11
N ILE A 155 -16.10 -11.32 -3.04
CA ILE A 155 -15.80 -10.62 -1.79
C ILE A 155 -15.62 -11.63 -0.67
N SER A 156 -14.53 -11.50 0.09
CA SER A 156 -14.25 -12.26 1.29
C SER A 156 -14.12 -11.35 2.49
N ILE A 157 -14.81 -11.66 3.57
CA ILE A 157 -14.77 -10.93 4.83
C ILE A 157 -14.06 -11.78 5.87
N LEU A 158 -13.00 -11.25 6.45
CA LEU A 158 -12.18 -11.96 7.41
C LEU A 158 -12.01 -11.11 8.68
N PRO A 159 -12.28 -11.64 9.88
CA PRO A 159 -11.96 -10.94 11.10
C PRO A 159 -10.44 -10.88 11.29
N ILE A 160 -9.93 -9.71 11.66
CA ILE A 160 -8.52 -9.51 11.99
C ILE A 160 -8.40 -9.23 13.49
N LYS A 161 -7.52 -9.96 14.18
CA LYS A 161 -7.18 -9.90 15.60
C LYS A 161 -8.19 -10.50 16.57
N ASN A 162 -9.48 -10.20 16.46
CA ASN A 162 -10.53 -10.69 17.36
C ASN A 162 -11.78 -11.06 16.56
N ASP A 163 -12.79 -11.60 17.24
CA ASP A 163 -14.09 -11.83 16.64
C ASP A 163 -14.70 -10.50 16.18
N ALA A 164 -15.25 -10.48 14.98
CA ALA A 164 -16.08 -9.38 14.51
C ALA A 164 -17.52 -9.64 14.93
N LYS A 165 -18.18 -8.61 15.47
CA LYS A 165 -19.58 -8.62 15.90
C LYS A 165 -20.34 -7.49 15.23
N GLY A 166 -21.66 -7.66 15.04
CA GLY A 166 -22.49 -6.67 14.38
C GLY A 166 -22.12 -6.47 12.91
N VAL A 167 -21.74 -7.56 12.21
CA VAL A 167 -21.34 -7.48 10.80
C VAL A 167 -22.57 -7.67 9.92
N THR A 168 -22.93 -6.61 9.19
CA THR A 168 -24.00 -6.65 8.19
C THR A 168 -23.42 -6.55 6.78
N LEU A 169 -23.83 -7.43 5.89
CA LEU A 169 -23.40 -7.48 4.49
C LEU A 169 -24.60 -7.34 3.58
N ASN A 170 -24.64 -6.28 2.79
CA ASN A 170 -25.73 -6.00 1.84
C ASN A 170 -25.27 -6.19 0.39
N ASN A 171 -26.23 -6.55 -0.46
CA ASN A 171 -26.02 -6.69 -1.93
C ASN A 171 -25.01 -7.77 -2.32
N LEU A 172 -24.87 -8.82 -1.51
CA LEU A 172 -24.06 -10.00 -1.81
C LEU A 172 -24.97 -11.20 -2.04
N GLU A 173 -24.46 -12.20 -2.76
CA GLU A 173 -25.18 -13.49 -2.95
C GLU A 173 -25.46 -14.17 -1.60
N TYR A 174 -24.55 -14.00 -0.65
CA TYR A 174 -24.68 -14.50 0.73
C TYR A 174 -24.69 -13.30 1.69
N PRO A 175 -25.88 -12.70 1.93
CA PRO A 175 -26.00 -11.59 2.88
C PRO A 175 -25.76 -12.10 4.30
N LEU A 176 -25.31 -11.20 5.18
CA LEU A 176 -25.15 -11.45 6.60
C LEU A 176 -25.83 -10.32 7.36
N GLU A 177 -26.66 -10.69 8.32
CA GLU A 177 -27.27 -9.79 9.30
C GLU A 177 -26.98 -10.36 10.69
N ASP A 178 -26.35 -9.59 11.56
CA ASP A 178 -26.05 -9.96 12.96
C ASP A 178 -26.85 -9.07 13.93
#